data_d7e7d62cd7bf6e1ee0c2cdf2b65d97c6
#
_entry.id   d7e7d62cd7bf6e1ee0c2cdf2b65d97c6
#
_cell.length_a   1.000
_cell.length_b   1.000
_cell.length_c   1.000
_cell.angle_alpha   90.00
_cell.angle_beta   90.00
_cell.angle_gamma   90.00
#
_symmetry.space_group_name_H-M   'P 1'
#
loop_
_entity.id
_entity.type
_entity.pdbx_description
1 polymer ?
#
loop_
_entity_poly.entity_id
_entity_poly.type
_entity_poly.pdbx_seq_one_letter_code
_entity_poly.pdbx_strand_id
1 'polypeptide(L)'
;MKKKSDGSEVLLESVLKGIFEKKGQNVLKIDLRKLESRIADYFIICHASSGTQVSAICDSIDDTVRKDASEKPLHIEGLDNCFWVLLDYGNVIVHIFLEEYRNFYSLESLWADATIESMEDKIQ
;
A
#
# COMPACT_ATOMS: atom_id res chain seq x y z
N MET A 1 -9.29 23.77 17.65
CA MET A 1 -9.75 23.47 16.35
C MET A 1 -9.46 22.04 15.98
N LYS A 2 -10.42 21.49 15.37
CA LYS A 2 -10.25 20.15 14.99
C LYS A 2 -9.19 20.00 13.92
N LYS A 3 -8.36 19.03 14.09
CA LYS A 3 -7.35 18.80 13.13
C LYS A 3 -7.96 18.40 11.80
N LYS A 4 -7.54 19.06 10.79
CA LYS A 4 -8.09 18.81 9.52
C LYS A 4 -7.46 17.57 8.91
N SER A 5 -8.27 16.71 8.41
CA SER A 5 -7.76 15.56 7.70
C SER A 5 -7.07 16.05 6.43
N ASP A 6 -5.94 15.47 6.12
CA ASP A 6 -5.22 15.81 4.92
C ASP A 6 -5.58 14.87 3.78
N GLY A 7 -6.64 14.08 3.95
CA GLY A 7 -7.04 13.15 2.93
C GLY A 7 -6.38 11.80 3.03
N SER A 8 -5.32 11.69 3.83
CA SER A 8 -4.61 10.43 3.94
C SER A 8 -5.44 9.35 4.58
N GLU A 9 -6.30 9.72 5.52
CA GLU A 9 -7.10 8.70 6.21
C GLU A 9 -8.05 7.99 5.26
N VAL A 10 -8.76 8.74 4.44
CA VAL A 10 -9.68 8.14 3.49
C VAL A 10 -8.90 7.32 2.46
N LEU A 11 -7.79 7.86 2.00
CA LEU A 11 -6.95 7.16 1.04
C LEU A 11 -6.42 5.86 1.63
N LEU A 12 -5.91 5.90 2.86
CA LEU A 12 -5.37 4.70 3.50
C LEU A 12 -6.45 3.64 3.67
N GLU A 13 -7.64 4.04 4.11
CA GLU A 13 -8.73 3.09 4.28
C GLU A 13 -9.14 2.48 2.96
N SER A 14 -9.17 3.29 1.91
CA SER A 14 -9.54 2.79 0.59
C SER A 14 -8.51 1.80 0.04
N VAL A 15 -7.23 2.11 0.26
CA VAL A 15 -6.17 1.22 -0.16
C VAL A 15 -6.29 -0.12 0.57
N LEU A 16 -6.46 -0.07 1.89
CA LEU A 16 -6.56 -1.29 2.68
C LEU A 16 -7.77 -2.12 2.27
N LYS A 17 -8.90 -1.45 2.04
CA LYS A 17 -10.11 -2.13 1.60
C LYS A 17 -9.85 -2.86 0.28
N GLY A 18 -9.18 -2.19 -0.66
CA GLY A 18 -8.87 -2.81 -1.94
C GLY A 18 -7.95 -4.01 -1.80
N ILE A 19 -6.97 -3.93 -0.90
CA ILE A 19 -6.06 -5.03 -0.67
C ILE A 19 -6.80 -6.24 -0.10
N PHE A 20 -7.63 -6.01 0.92
CA PHE A 20 -8.31 -7.12 1.58
C PHE A 20 -9.39 -7.73 0.71
N GLU A 21 -9.97 -6.93 -0.18
CA GLU A 21 -10.96 -7.44 -1.12
C GLU A 21 -10.39 -8.58 -1.96
N LYS A 22 -9.11 -8.52 -2.28
CA LYS A 22 -8.44 -9.54 -3.08
C LYS A 22 -7.44 -10.34 -2.25
N LYS A 23 -7.60 -10.31 -0.92
CA LYS A 23 -6.88 -11.18 -0.01
C LYS A 23 -5.37 -11.00 -0.01
N GLY A 24 -4.94 -9.75 -0.11
CA GLY A 24 -3.52 -9.44 0.07
C GLY A 24 -3.07 -9.91 1.44
N GLN A 25 -1.83 -10.38 1.54
CA GLN A 25 -1.31 -11.03 2.73
C GLN A 25 -0.27 -10.18 3.42
N ASN A 26 -0.16 -10.33 4.73
CA ASN A 26 0.86 -9.69 5.59
C ASN A 26 0.95 -8.20 5.30
N VAL A 27 -0.18 -7.52 5.48
CA VAL A 27 -0.30 -6.12 5.15
C VAL A 27 0.30 -5.27 6.27
N LEU A 28 1.24 -4.40 5.91
CA LEU A 28 1.90 -3.51 6.85
C LEU A 28 1.67 -2.07 6.44
N LYS A 29 1.46 -1.23 7.43
CA LYS A 29 1.45 0.22 7.24
C LYS A 29 2.67 0.80 7.92
N ILE A 30 3.49 1.50 7.17
CA ILE A 30 4.70 2.12 7.69
C ILE A 30 4.49 3.61 7.70
N ASP A 31 4.53 4.20 8.89
CA ASP A 31 4.35 5.64 9.06
C ASP A 31 5.70 6.31 8.98
N LEU A 32 5.91 7.07 7.92
CA LEU A 32 7.19 7.72 7.66
C LEU A 32 7.21 9.18 8.07
N ARG A 33 6.13 9.67 8.65
CA ARG A 33 5.98 11.11 8.85
C ARG A 33 7.02 11.73 9.77
N LYS A 34 7.63 10.93 10.65
CA LYS A 34 8.65 11.46 11.55
C LYS A 34 10.04 11.46 10.96
N LEU A 35 10.22 10.89 9.78
CA LEU A 35 11.51 10.84 9.13
C LEU A 35 11.71 12.11 8.31
N GLU A 36 12.89 12.71 8.42
CA GLU A 36 13.14 13.98 7.75
C GLU A 36 13.19 13.87 6.24
N SER A 37 13.78 12.81 5.76
CA SER A 37 13.99 12.65 4.32
C SER A 37 13.00 11.68 3.70
N ARG A 38 11.77 11.73 4.17
CA ARG A 38 10.78 10.78 3.67
C ARG A 38 10.33 11.14 2.26
N ILE A 39 10.05 10.12 1.48
CA ILE A 39 9.54 10.31 0.12
C ILE A 39 8.02 10.26 0.09
N ALA A 40 7.39 9.81 1.18
CA ALA A 40 5.95 9.77 1.31
C ALA A 40 5.63 9.80 2.79
N ASP A 41 4.36 10.01 3.12
CA ASP A 41 3.95 9.96 4.51
C ASP A 41 3.77 8.53 4.98
N TYR A 42 3.33 7.64 4.09
CA TYR A 42 3.06 6.26 4.44
C TYR A 42 3.45 5.32 3.32
N PHE A 43 3.94 4.15 3.69
CA PHE A 43 4.02 3.01 2.79
C PHE A 43 3.00 1.98 3.25
N ILE A 44 2.33 1.35 2.30
CA ILE A 44 1.52 0.15 2.57
C ILE A 44 2.20 -0.97 1.81
N ILE A 45 2.50 -2.06 2.50
CA ILE A 45 3.20 -3.20 1.89
C ILE A 45 2.36 -4.45 2.08
N CYS A 46 2.21 -5.23 1.03
CA CYS A 46 1.54 -6.52 1.11
C CYS A 46 2.13 -7.44 0.06
N HIS A 47 1.69 -8.69 0.06
CA HIS A 47 2.12 -9.62 -0.97
C HIS A 47 1.01 -10.57 -1.34
N ALA A 48 1.23 -11.30 -2.41
CA ALA A 48 0.31 -12.33 -2.89
C ALA A 48 1.13 -13.48 -3.42
N SER A 49 0.49 -14.64 -3.57
CA SER A 49 1.21 -15.85 -3.93
C SER A 49 1.35 -16.06 -5.43
N SER A 50 0.67 -15.26 -6.25
CA SER A 50 0.79 -15.38 -7.71
C SER A 50 0.77 -14.00 -8.34
N GLY A 51 1.36 -13.90 -9.54
CA GLY A 51 1.35 -12.65 -10.27
C GLY A 51 -0.06 -12.21 -10.65
N THR A 52 -0.94 -13.16 -10.95
CA THR A 52 -2.33 -12.84 -11.24
C THR A 52 -2.99 -12.17 -10.05
N GLN A 53 -2.72 -12.67 -8.86
CA GLN A 53 -3.29 -12.08 -7.66
C GLN A 53 -2.66 -10.70 -7.38
N VAL A 54 -1.36 -10.54 -7.60
CA VAL A 54 -0.71 -9.24 -7.46
C VAL A 54 -1.40 -8.22 -8.36
N SER A 55 -1.63 -8.59 -9.61
CA SER A 55 -2.30 -7.71 -10.56
C SER A 55 -3.74 -7.41 -10.12
N ALA A 56 -4.44 -8.42 -9.61
CA ALA A 56 -5.81 -8.23 -9.15
C ALA A 56 -5.87 -7.29 -7.96
N ILE A 57 -4.90 -7.38 -7.05
CA ILE A 57 -4.84 -6.47 -5.91
C ILE A 57 -4.63 -5.04 -6.39
N CYS A 58 -3.74 -4.86 -7.36
CA CYS A 58 -3.48 -3.55 -7.93
C CYS A 58 -4.76 -2.95 -8.52
N ASP A 59 -5.48 -3.72 -9.32
CA ASP A 59 -6.73 -3.25 -9.91
C ASP A 59 -7.77 -2.93 -8.85
N SER A 60 -7.85 -3.76 -7.82
CA SER A 60 -8.81 -3.56 -6.75
C SER A 60 -8.52 -2.27 -5.99
N ILE A 61 -7.26 -2.00 -5.70
CA ILE A 61 -6.88 -0.76 -5.03
C ILE A 61 -7.25 0.44 -5.90
N ASP A 62 -6.89 0.38 -7.18
CA ASP A 62 -7.18 1.49 -8.09
C ASP A 62 -8.68 1.79 -8.13
N ASP A 63 -9.49 0.74 -8.29
CA ASP A 63 -10.95 0.92 -8.34
C ASP A 63 -11.51 1.46 -7.03
N THR A 64 -11.07 0.91 -5.91
CA THR A 64 -11.61 1.31 -4.61
C THR A 64 -11.25 2.73 -4.29
N VAL A 65 -10.00 3.12 -4.57
CA VAL A 65 -9.55 4.47 -4.28
C VAL A 65 -10.29 5.48 -5.15
N ARG A 66 -10.52 5.14 -6.43
CA ARG A 66 -11.29 6.04 -7.30
C ARG A 66 -12.68 6.25 -6.76
N LYS A 67 -13.34 5.19 -6.29
CA LYS A 67 -14.70 5.29 -5.80
C LYS A 67 -14.79 5.98 -4.46
N ASP A 68 -13.94 5.60 -3.52
CA ASP A 68 -14.12 6.00 -2.14
C ASP A 68 -13.32 7.23 -1.78
N ALA A 69 -12.22 7.50 -2.47
CA ALA A 69 -11.36 8.64 -2.15
C ALA A 69 -11.25 9.64 -3.30
N SER A 70 -11.85 9.33 -4.45
CA SER A 70 -11.84 10.21 -5.62
C SER A 70 -10.43 10.57 -6.04
N GLU A 71 -9.51 9.61 -5.96
CA GLU A 71 -8.13 9.81 -6.38
C GLU A 71 -7.72 8.73 -7.34
N LYS A 72 -6.69 9.02 -8.10
CA LYS A 72 -6.06 8.02 -8.94
C LYS A 72 -4.57 8.11 -8.74
N PRO A 73 -3.85 7.02 -9.00
CA PRO A 73 -2.41 7.05 -8.76
C PRO A 73 -1.72 7.99 -9.73
N LEU A 74 -0.65 8.61 -9.26
CA LEU A 74 0.20 9.42 -10.12
C LEU A 74 0.86 8.54 -11.17
N HIS A 75 1.26 7.34 -10.76
CA HIS A 75 1.70 6.33 -11.71
C HIS A 75 1.71 4.97 -11.03
N ILE A 76 1.76 3.93 -11.86
CA ILE A 76 1.82 2.55 -11.42
C ILE A 76 2.99 1.92 -12.15
N GLU A 77 3.81 1.15 -11.43
CA GLU A 77 4.97 0.51 -12.03
C GLU A 77 5.01 -0.96 -11.65
N GLY A 78 5.63 -1.77 -12.49
CA GLY A 78 5.90 -3.15 -12.16
C GLY A 78 4.89 -4.16 -12.66
N LEU A 79 3.88 -3.73 -13.42
CA LEU A 79 2.87 -4.67 -13.90
C LEU A 79 3.36 -5.64 -14.96
N ASP A 80 4.53 -5.39 -15.54
CA ASP A 80 5.07 -6.26 -16.60
C ASP A 80 5.24 -7.69 -16.09
N ASN A 81 5.87 -7.86 -14.93
CA ASN A 81 6.11 -9.19 -14.40
C ASN A 81 5.46 -9.41 -13.04
N CYS A 82 4.94 -8.36 -12.42
CA CYS A 82 4.23 -8.45 -11.14
C CYS A 82 5.08 -9.02 -10.01
N PHE A 83 6.39 -8.81 -10.05
CA PHE A 83 7.25 -9.19 -8.92
C PHE A 83 7.13 -8.17 -7.81
N TRP A 84 7.03 -6.90 -8.17
CA TRP A 84 6.94 -5.78 -7.23
C TRP A 84 6.19 -4.67 -7.95
N VAL A 85 4.92 -4.50 -7.60
CA VAL A 85 4.07 -3.47 -8.20
C VAL A 85 3.96 -2.32 -7.22
N LEU A 86 4.06 -1.11 -7.75
CA LEU A 86 4.04 0.10 -6.96
C LEU A 86 2.93 1.00 -7.47
N LEU A 87 2.06 1.44 -6.54
CA LEU A 87 1.07 2.47 -6.85
C LEU A 87 1.44 3.72 -6.06
N ASP A 88 1.69 4.80 -6.77
CA ASP A 88 2.16 6.04 -6.17
C ASP A 88 1.03 7.03 -6.11
N TYR A 89 0.56 7.36 -4.91
CA TYR A 89 -0.47 8.36 -4.70
C TYR A 89 0.12 9.68 -4.15
N GLY A 90 1.43 9.78 -4.13
CA GLY A 90 2.11 10.97 -3.63
C GLY A 90 2.43 10.84 -2.16
N ASN A 91 1.43 11.01 -1.30
CA ASN A 91 1.66 10.89 0.13
C ASN A 91 1.54 9.45 0.65
N VAL A 92 0.99 8.56 -0.15
CA VAL A 92 0.92 7.13 0.18
C VAL A 92 1.44 6.36 -1.02
N ILE A 93 2.36 5.46 -0.78
CA ILE A 93 2.90 4.59 -1.83
C ILE A 93 2.62 3.16 -1.43
N VAL A 94 1.95 2.42 -2.30
CA VAL A 94 1.58 1.04 -2.04
C VAL A 94 2.55 0.13 -2.76
N HIS A 95 3.03 -0.88 -2.04
CA HIS A 95 3.96 -1.87 -2.60
C HIS A 95 3.29 -3.24 -2.51
N ILE A 96 3.11 -3.89 -3.65
CA ILE A 96 2.53 -5.22 -3.71
C ILE A 96 3.58 -6.16 -4.27
N PHE A 97 3.99 -7.14 -3.47
CA PHE A 97 5.04 -8.06 -3.88
C PHE A 97 4.47 -9.42 -4.24
N LEU A 98 5.09 -10.07 -5.19
CA LEU A 98 4.96 -11.50 -5.29
C LEU A 98 5.71 -12.06 -4.09
N GLU A 99 5.13 -13.02 -3.39
CA GLU A 99 5.58 -13.42 -2.07
C GLU A 99 7.08 -13.71 -1.99
N GLU A 100 7.60 -14.45 -2.96
CA GLU A 100 8.99 -14.84 -2.92
C GLU A 100 9.94 -13.66 -3.05
N TYR A 101 9.47 -12.54 -3.58
CA TYR A 101 10.32 -11.36 -3.75
C TYR A 101 10.24 -10.39 -2.60
N ARG A 102 9.26 -10.53 -1.71
CA ARG A 102 9.13 -9.61 -0.59
C ARG A 102 10.33 -9.67 0.33
N ASN A 103 10.74 -10.88 0.72
CA ASN A 103 11.90 -11.03 1.59
C ASN A 103 13.17 -10.57 0.90
N PHE A 104 13.22 -10.75 -0.40
CA PHE A 104 14.39 -10.34 -1.17
C PHE A 104 14.64 -8.85 -1.07
N TYR A 105 13.57 -8.04 -1.17
CA TYR A 105 13.71 -6.60 -1.13
C TYR A 105 13.71 -6.06 0.30
N SER A 106 13.00 -6.67 1.20
CA SER A 106 13.01 -6.33 2.64
C SER A 106 12.82 -4.85 2.90
N LEU A 107 11.82 -4.25 2.27
CA LEU A 107 11.60 -2.82 2.42
C LEU A 107 11.39 -2.41 3.86
N GLU A 108 10.71 -3.23 4.63
CA GLU A 108 10.43 -2.87 6.00
C GLU A 108 11.71 -2.74 6.84
N SER A 109 12.80 -3.39 6.43
CA SER A 109 14.07 -3.27 7.13
C SER A 109 14.74 -1.93 6.88
N LEU A 110 14.45 -1.31 5.75
CA LEU A 110 15.07 -0.04 5.39
C LEU A 110 14.56 1.11 6.24
N TRP A 111 13.38 0.95 6.84
CA TRP A 111 12.79 2.01 7.65
C TRP A 111 12.49 1.49 9.04
N ALA A 112 13.49 0.81 9.64
CA ALA A 112 13.31 0.22 10.96
C ALA A 112 12.96 1.26 12.02
N ASP A 113 13.38 2.51 11.82
CA ASP A 113 13.07 3.56 12.78
C ASP A 113 11.67 4.12 12.64
N ALA A 114 10.96 3.74 11.59
CA ALA A 114 9.59 4.20 11.39
C ALA A 114 8.64 3.34 12.21
N THR A 115 7.43 3.86 12.40
CA THR A 115 6.40 3.10 13.09
C THR A 115 5.76 2.14 12.09
N ILE A 116 5.81 0.85 12.40
CA ILE A 116 5.27 -0.20 11.52
C ILE A 116 4.10 -0.86 12.23
N GLU A 117 2.99 -0.94 11.53
CA GLU A 117 1.76 -1.49 12.08
C GLU A 117 1.25 -2.59 11.16
N SER A 118 0.98 -3.76 11.74
CA SER A 118 0.39 -4.86 10.99
C SER A 118 -1.11 -4.62 10.87
N MET A 119 -1.62 -4.68 9.66
CA MET A 119 -3.02 -4.41 9.38
C MET A 119 -3.74 -5.71 9.10
N GLU A 120 -4.95 -5.82 9.58
CA GLU A 120 -5.76 -7.02 9.38
C GLU A 120 -7.11 -6.64 8.84
N ASP A 121 -7.67 -7.57 8.07
CA ASP A 121 -9.03 -7.41 7.58
C ASP A 121 -9.98 -7.61 8.74
N LYS A 122 -10.69 -6.57 9.11
CA LYS A 122 -11.60 -6.63 10.25
C LYS A 122 -12.95 -7.19 9.88
N ILE A 123 -13.17 -7.44 8.62
CA ILE A 123 -14.40 -8.04 8.15
C ILE A 123 -14.13 -9.50 7.93
N GLN A 124 -14.57 -10.33 8.81
CA GLN A 124 -14.30 -11.75 8.69
C GLN A 124 -15.47 -12.48 8.09
#